data_a6536f1cf55c3fdd747c71637c97755a
#
_entry.id   a6536f1cf55c3fdd747c71637c97755a
#
_cell.length_a   1.000
_cell.length_b   1.000
_cell.length_c   1.000
_cell.angle_alpha   90.00
_cell.angle_beta   90.00
_cell.angle_gamma   90.00
#
_symmetry.space_group_name_H-M   'P 1'
#
loop_
_entity.id
_entity.type
_entity.pdbx_description
1 polymer ?
#
loop_
_entity_poly.entity_id
_entity_poly.type
_entity_poly.pdbx_seq_one_letter_code
_entity_poly.pdbx_strand_id
1 'polypeptide(L)'
;MKRWAIASDPRTWVDAHLHLWNSSLLAPPWLAQAPHFAGKFDVSRYQREGGAAQSMVLIEADVAVADREREAQLLDAWAQETVVASTRECAIVAAIEPNRVSFASELAAMKRIPRVRGSRRVLHAGEIEFGTRGFAQDMQSLSAQGMSFDFCVRWSDLAKVDQLACELAPMTIIVDHLGNPPLRAGWNSPQAQQWQRLIARVASNGNTCVKWSAMFENAGGALSLAQARPWFEWCLACFGAQRVLWGSNWPVCFAHASLVEWIELSATLAGELTATEQDQILRGAACATYRM
;
A
#
# COMPACT_ATOMS: atom_id res chain seq x y z
N MET A 1 -14.35 -0.87 -29.05
CA MET A 1 -13.29 -1.00 -28.04
C MET A 1 -12.11 -0.14 -28.50
N LYS A 2 -11.90 1.03 -27.88
CA LYS A 2 -10.65 1.76 -28.08
C LYS A 2 -9.56 0.98 -27.39
N ARG A 3 -8.60 0.42 -28.14
CA ARG A 3 -7.37 -0.11 -27.56
C ARG A 3 -6.65 1.08 -26.93
N TRP A 4 -6.60 1.11 -25.62
CA TRP A 4 -5.75 2.02 -24.88
C TRP A 4 -4.31 1.72 -25.27
N ALA A 5 -3.58 2.73 -25.67
CA ALA A 5 -2.12 2.61 -25.81
C ALA A 5 -1.54 2.55 -24.40
N ILE A 6 -1.67 1.39 -23.76
CA ILE A 6 -0.96 1.10 -22.50
C ILE A 6 0.50 0.99 -22.93
N ALA A 7 1.32 1.93 -22.52
CA ALA A 7 2.74 1.96 -22.91
C ALA A 7 3.52 0.78 -22.32
N SER A 8 2.98 0.11 -21.28
CA SER A 8 3.53 -1.13 -20.76
C SER A 8 2.41 -2.18 -20.57
N ASP A 9 2.76 -3.44 -20.84
CA ASP A 9 1.87 -4.58 -20.60
C ASP A 9 1.58 -4.68 -19.09
N PRO A 10 0.30 -4.65 -18.62
CA PRO A 10 -0.04 -4.76 -17.20
C PRO A 10 0.53 -6.01 -16.53
N ARG A 11 0.92 -7.03 -17.31
CA ARG A 11 1.61 -8.22 -16.80
C ARG A 11 3.00 -7.91 -16.26
N THR A 12 3.62 -6.80 -16.67
CA THR A 12 4.92 -6.36 -16.15
C THR A 12 4.81 -5.48 -14.91
N TRP A 13 3.61 -5.08 -14.50
CA TRP A 13 3.39 -4.24 -13.34
C TRP A 13 3.69 -4.99 -12.04
N VAL A 14 4.01 -4.24 -11.01
CA VAL A 14 4.00 -4.70 -9.61
C VAL A 14 2.75 -4.13 -8.96
N ASP A 15 1.90 -4.99 -8.43
CA ASP A 15 0.83 -4.55 -7.54
C ASP A 15 1.44 -4.34 -6.14
N ALA A 16 1.73 -3.09 -5.80
CA ALA A 16 2.41 -2.74 -4.55
C ALA A 16 1.48 -2.69 -3.33
N HIS A 17 0.19 -3.05 -3.49
CA HIS A 17 -0.76 -3.11 -2.38
C HIS A 17 -1.89 -4.09 -2.67
N LEU A 18 -1.64 -5.36 -2.39
CA LEU A 18 -2.56 -6.47 -2.60
C LEU A 18 -2.78 -7.23 -1.29
N HIS A 19 -4.04 -7.46 -0.92
CA HIS A 19 -4.37 -8.30 0.22
C HIS A 19 -4.85 -9.68 -0.24
N LEU A 20 -4.39 -10.72 0.44
CA LEU A 20 -4.88 -12.08 0.27
C LEU A 20 -5.37 -12.61 1.62
N TRP A 21 -6.51 -13.28 1.62
CA TRP A 21 -6.97 -14.03 2.80
C TRP A 21 -7.89 -15.18 2.43
N ASN A 22 -8.06 -16.08 3.39
CA ASN A 22 -9.11 -17.08 3.38
C ASN A 22 -9.74 -17.09 4.78
N SER A 23 -10.95 -16.55 4.90
CA SER A 23 -11.63 -16.40 6.18
C SER A 23 -11.97 -17.73 6.88
N SER A 24 -11.91 -18.86 6.16
CA SER A 24 -12.02 -20.20 6.76
C SER A 24 -10.73 -20.66 7.46
N LEU A 25 -9.58 -20.07 7.13
CA LEU A 25 -8.29 -20.37 7.76
C LEU A 25 -7.92 -19.33 8.81
N LEU A 26 -8.14 -18.06 8.47
CA LEU A 26 -7.84 -16.90 9.29
C LEU A 26 -8.78 -15.75 8.90
N ALA A 27 -9.60 -15.31 9.82
CA ALA A 27 -10.58 -14.25 9.59
C ALA A 27 -10.15 -12.94 10.26
N PRO A 28 -9.81 -11.89 9.50
CA PRO A 28 -9.65 -10.55 10.07
C PRO A 28 -10.88 -10.11 10.85
N PRO A 29 -10.75 -9.53 12.05
CA PRO A 29 -11.90 -9.18 12.90
C PRO A 29 -12.90 -8.22 12.25
N TRP A 30 -12.43 -7.33 11.39
CA TRP A 30 -13.27 -6.35 10.68
C TRP A 30 -14.24 -7.00 9.67
N LEU A 31 -14.02 -8.26 9.26
CA LEU A 31 -14.96 -8.98 8.38
C LEU A 31 -16.35 -9.18 9.04
N ALA A 32 -16.44 -9.14 10.35
CA ALA A 32 -17.75 -9.18 11.04
C ALA A 32 -18.65 -8.00 10.65
N GLN A 33 -18.06 -6.87 10.29
CA GLN A 33 -18.75 -5.65 9.87
C GLN A 33 -18.83 -5.52 8.33
N ALA A 34 -18.10 -6.38 7.60
CA ALA A 34 -18.03 -6.39 6.14
C ALA A 34 -18.16 -7.82 5.59
N PRO A 35 -19.32 -8.49 5.81
CA PRO A 35 -19.48 -9.92 5.49
C PRO A 35 -19.37 -10.25 4.01
N HIS A 36 -19.50 -9.27 3.10
CA HIS A 36 -19.29 -9.44 1.67
C HIS A 36 -17.82 -9.73 1.30
N PHE A 37 -16.89 -9.48 2.21
CA PHE A 37 -15.48 -9.87 2.10
C PHE A 37 -15.16 -11.23 2.76
N ALA A 38 -16.16 -11.96 3.26
CA ALA A 38 -15.94 -13.33 3.74
C ALA A 38 -15.64 -14.28 2.55
N GLY A 39 -14.81 -15.28 2.81
CA GLY A 39 -14.44 -16.29 1.81
C GLY A 39 -12.96 -16.28 1.45
N LYS A 40 -12.65 -16.83 0.29
CA LYS A 40 -11.28 -16.96 -0.21
C LYS A 40 -10.98 -15.90 -1.25
N PHE A 41 -9.99 -15.06 -0.96
CA PHE A 41 -9.43 -14.05 -1.85
C PHE A 41 -7.96 -14.42 -2.09
N ASP A 42 -7.72 -15.14 -3.18
CA ASP A 42 -6.40 -15.64 -3.60
C ASP A 42 -5.98 -15.05 -4.96
N VAL A 43 -4.76 -15.35 -5.38
CA VAL A 43 -4.21 -14.87 -6.66
C VAL A 43 -5.06 -15.35 -7.85
N SER A 44 -5.63 -16.55 -7.79
CA SER A 44 -6.48 -17.07 -8.87
C SER A 44 -7.77 -16.26 -8.99
N ARG A 45 -8.34 -15.81 -7.87
CA ARG A 45 -9.50 -14.93 -7.86
C ARG A 45 -9.13 -13.52 -8.35
N TYR A 46 -8.03 -12.96 -7.87
CA TYR A 46 -7.50 -11.69 -8.37
C TYR A 46 -7.37 -11.67 -9.89
N GLN A 47 -6.81 -12.74 -10.48
CA GLN A 47 -6.67 -12.88 -11.94
C GLN A 47 -8.02 -12.98 -12.66
N ARG A 48 -8.98 -13.76 -12.13
CA ARG A 48 -10.33 -13.86 -12.72
C ARG A 48 -11.08 -12.53 -12.69
N GLU A 49 -10.78 -11.68 -11.75
CA GLU A 49 -11.42 -10.36 -11.57
C GLU A 49 -10.65 -9.23 -12.28
N GLY A 50 -9.72 -9.60 -13.16
CA GLY A 50 -9.02 -8.67 -14.06
C GLY A 50 -7.62 -8.26 -13.63
N GLY A 51 -7.13 -8.75 -12.49
CA GLY A 51 -5.76 -8.52 -12.04
C GLY A 51 -4.75 -9.16 -12.97
N ALA A 52 -3.82 -8.36 -13.50
CA ALA A 52 -2.83 -8.79 -14.47
C ALA A 52 -1.39 -8.77 -13.94
N ALA A 53 -1.12 -8.08 -12.83
CA ALA A 53 0.22 -7.95 -12.27
C ALA A 53 0.87 -9.32 -12.01
N GLN A 54 2.12 -9.45 -12.41
CA GLN A 54 2.89 -10.69 -12.22
C GLN A 54 3.75 -10.66 -10.97
N SER A 55 4.13 -9.49 -10.47
CA SER A 55 4.83 -9.31 -9.21
C SER A 55 3.93 -8.58 -8.22
N MET A 56 4.04 -8.90 -6.93
CA MET A 56 3.08 -8.45 -5.92
C MET A 56 3.76 -8.12 -4.59
N VAL A 57 3.28 -7.08 -3.94
CA VAL A 57 3.55 -6.83 -2.52
C VAL A 57 2.29 -7.22 -1.74
N LEU A 58 2.38 -8.33 -1.02
CA LEU A 58 1.30 -8.85 -0.20
C LEU A 58 1.27 -8.12 1.12
N ILE A 59 0.14 -7.49 1.42
CA ILE A 59 -0.04 -6.63 2.59
C ILE A 59 -0.88 -7.36 3.64
N GLU A 60 -0.50 -7.24 4.91
CA GLU A 60 -1.30 -7.70 6.04
C GLU A 60 -2.74 -7.20 5.96
N ALA A 61 -3.69 -7.96 6.50
CA ALA A 61 -5.12 -7.67 6.41
C ALA A 61 -5.75 -7.28 7.76
N ASP A 62 -4.98 -6.71 8.68
CA ASP A 62 -5.39 -6.27 10.02
C ASP A 62 -6.06 -7.37 10.84
N VAL A 63 -5.40 -8.52 10.90
CA VAL A 63 -5.80 -9.66 11.71
C VAL A 63 -5.60 -9.40 13.20
N ALA A 64 -6.20 -10.25 14.05
CA ALA A 64 -5.98 -10.19 15.50
C ALA A 64 -4.49 -10.33 15.85
N VAL A 65 -4.06 -9.69 16.92
CA VAL A 65 -2.64 -9.68 17.35
C VAL A 65 -2.04 -11.09 17.44
N ALA A 66 -2.79 -12.05 17.98
CA ALA A 66 -2.35 -13.43 18.12
C ALA A 66 -2.14 -14.17 16.78
N ASP A 67 -2.70 -13.65 15.70
CA ASP A 67 -2.71 -14.29 14.38
C ASP A 67 -1.69 -13.70 13.39
N ARG A 68 -1.00 -12.62 13.73
CA ARG A 68 -0.10 -11.88 12.84
C ARG A 68 1.04 -12.74 12.27
N GLU A 69 1.68 -13.55 13.10
CA GLU A 69 2.74 -14.45 12.64
C GLU A 69 2.16 -15.51 11.68
N ARG A 70 1.01 -16.07 12.01
CA ARG A 70 0.32 -17.05 11.18
C ARG A 70 -0.11 -16.44 9.84
N GLU A 71 -0.61 -15.21 9.84
CA GLU A 71 -0.93 -14.49 8.60
C GLU A 71 0.30 -14.37 7.70
N ALA A 72 1.41 -13.86 8.23
CA ALA A 72 2.63 -13.69 7.45
C ALA A 72 3.17 -15.02 6.90
N GLN A 73 3.07 -16.12 7.65
CA GLN A 73 3.41 -17.48 7.20
C GLN A 73 2.49 -17.96 6.07
N LEU A 74 1.18 -17.68 6.15
CA LEU A 74 0.23 -18.00 5.08
C LEU A 74 0.50 -17.20 3.82
N LEU A 75 0.79 -15.90 3.95
CA LEU A 75 1.17 -15.05 2.82
C LEU A 75 2.45 -15.55 2.16
N ASP A 76 3.45 -16.00 2.93
CA ASP A 76 4.70 -16.55 2.37
C ASP A 76 4.46 -17.88 1.64
N ALA A 77 3.61 -18.76 2.16
CA ALA A 77 3.22 -20.00 1.49
C ALA A 77 2.50 -19.73 0.16
N TRP A 78 1.54 -18.82 0.13
CA TRP A 78 0.84 -18.43 -1.10
C TRP A 78 1.76 -17.72 -2.11
N ALA A 79 2.68 -16.88 -1.63
CA ALA A 79 3.71 -16.28 -2.48
C ALA A 79 4.61 -17.36 -3.10
N GLN A 80 5.01 -18.37 -2.34
CA GLN A 80 5.81 -19.49 -2.84
C GLN A 80 5.11 -20.25 -3.96
N GLU A 81 3.83 -20.60 -3.78
CA GLU A 81 3.02 -21.25 -4.80
C GLU A 81 2.95 -20.41 -6.10
N THR A 82 2.78 -19.10 -5.95
CA THR A 82 2.69 -18.16 -7.07
C THR A 82 4.01 -18.02 -7.82
N VAL A 83 5.13 -17.90 -7.12
CA VAL A 83 6.48 -17.78 -7.70
C VAL A 83 6.84 -19.03 -8.49
N VAL A 84 6.61 -20.22 -7.93
CA VAL A 84 6.91 -21.50 -8.61
C VAL A 84 6.10 -21.65 -9.90
N ALA A 85 4.84 -21.17 -9.90
CA ALA A 85 3.96 -21.30 -11.07
C ALA A 85 4.30 -20.35 -12.22
N SER A 86 5.03 -19.22 -11.99
CA SER A 86 5.10 -18.13 -12.97
C SER A 86 6.36 -17.27 -12.98
N THR A 87 7.42 -17.63 -12.28
CA THR A 87 8.66 -16.79 -12.16
C THR A 87 8.43 -15.38 -11.64
N ARG A 88 7.41 -15.18 -10.81
CA ARG A 88 7.01 -13.88 -10.26
C ARG A 88 7.77 -13.58 -8.98
N GLU A 89 7.99 -12.29 -8.73
CA GLU A 89 8.56 -11.81 -7.48
C GLU A 89 7.45 -11.38 -6.52
N CYS A 90 7.59 -11.76 -5.25
CA CYS A 90 6.66 -11.36 -4.20
C CYS A 90 7.43 -10.85 -2.98
N ALA A 91 6.97 -9.73 -2.43
CA ALA A 91 7.35 -9.23 -1.13
C ALA A 91 6.15 -9.27 -0.17
N ILE A 92 6.40 -9.25 1.13
CA ILE A 92 5.38 -9.22 2.18
C ILE A 92 5.63 -8.01 3.07
N VAL A 93 4.56 -7.29 3.36
CA VAL A 93 4.50 -6.26 4.39
C VAL A 93 3.63 -6.78 5.52
N ALA A 94 4.27 -7.19 6.60
CA ALA A 94 3.64 -7.90 7.71
C ALA A 94 3.11 -6.94 8.78
N ALA A 95 2.14 -7.40 9.56
CA ALA A 95 1.65 -6.66 10.73
C ALA A 95 2.67 -6.74 11.88
N ILE A 96 3.37 -5.65 12.16
CA ILE A 96 4.19 -5.47 13.37
C ILE A 96 3.77 -4.15 14.02
N GLU A 97 3.55 -4.15 15.32
CA GLU A 97 3.07 -2.97 16.04
C GLU A 97 4.16 -2.37 16.93
N PRO A 98 4.78 -1.24 16.50
CA PRO A 98 5.70 -0.49 17.34
C PRO A 98 5.04 0.03 18.62
N ASN A 99 5.83 0.21 19.67
CA ASN A 99 5.41 0.68 20.99
C ASN A 99 4.52 -0.33 21.77
N ARG A 100 4.62 -1.63 21.43
CA ARG A 100 3.97 -2.72 22.16
C ARG A 100 5.00 -3.60 22.87
N VAL A 101 4.59 -4.19 23.99
CA VAL A 101 5.44 -5.15 24.74
C VAL A 101 5.83 -6.34 23.86
N SER A 102 4.97 -6.74 22.92
CA SER A 102 5.19 -7.84 21.97
C SER A 102 6.11 -7.48 20.80
N PHE A 103 6.47 -6.22 20.59
CA PHE A 103 7.19 -5.76 19.40
C PHE A 103 8.47 -6.56 19.09
N ALA A 104 9.32 -6.78 20.10
CA ALA A 104 10.58 -7.49 19.89
C ALA A 104 10.36 -8.95 19.46
N SER A 105 9.35 -9.63 20.00
CA SER A 105 8.99 -11.00 19.62
C SER A 105 8.33 -11.06 18.24
N GLU A 106 7.46 -10.11 17.91
CA GLU A 106 6.87 -9.98 16.57
C GLU A 106 7.96 -9.76 15.51
N LEU A 107 8.88 -8.81 15.74
CA LEU A 107 9.99 -8.55 14.84
C LEU A 107 10.86 -9.80 14.64
N ALA A 108 11.20 -10.51 15.72
CA ALA A 108 12.00 -11.73 15.65
C ALA A 108 11.28 -12.84 14.85
N ALA A 109 9.96 -12.95 14.97
CA ALA A 109 9.14 -13.90 14.21
C ALA A 109 9.15 -13.54 12.71
N MET A 110 8.88 -12.29 12.36
CA MET A 110 8.80 -11.82 10.97
C MET A 110 10.13 -11.93 10.23
N LYS A 111 11.26 -11.74 10.92
CA LYS A 111 12.62 -11.94 10.33
C LYS A 111 12.87 -13.36 9.83
N ARG A 112 12.19 -14.36 10.35
CA ARG A 112 12.34 -15.75 9.92
C ARG A 112 11.57 -16.06 8.61
N ILE A 113 10.71 -15.15 8.18
CA ILE A 113 9.88 -15.32 6.98
C ILE A 113 10.62 -14.67 5.79
N PRO A 114 11.06 -15.45 4.79
CA PRO A 114 12.04 -14.98 3.80
C PRO A 114 11.60 -13.79 2.95
N ARG A 115 10.26 -13.65 2.72
CA ARG A 115 9.72 -12.60 1.84
C ARG A 115 9.27 -11.35 2.57
N VAL A 116 9.34 -11.30 3.90
CA VAL A 116 9.01 -10.08 4.65
C VAL A 116 10.06 -9.01 4.37
N ARG A 117 9.61 -7.86 3.87
CA ARG A 117 10.44 -6.70 3.50
C ARG A 117 10.07 -5.45 4.27
N GLY A 118 8.88 -5.41 4.83
CA GLY A 118 8.37 -4.27 5.55
C GLY A 118 7.34 -4.65 6.59
N SER A 119 6.90 -3.65 7.31
CA SER A 119 5.83 -3.74 8.29
C SER A 119 4.78 -2.68 8.03
N ARG A 120 3.55 -2.93 8.43
CA ARG A 120 2.42 -2.00 8.29
C ARG A 120 1.56 -1.98 9.55
N ARG A 121 0.98 -0.82 9.81
CA ARG A 121 -0.17 -0.72 10.74
C ARG A 121 -1.23 0.23 10.21
N VAL A 122 -2.48 -0.16 10.45
CA VAL A 122 -3.64 0.70 10.30
C VAL A 122 -3.68 1.63 11.51
N LEU A 123 -3.33 2.91 11.30
CA LEU A 123 -3.19 3.91 12.36
C LEU A 123 -4.34 4.92 12.39
N HIS A 124 -5.23 4.86 11.41
CA HIS A 124 -6.39 5.76 11.34
C HIS A 124 -7.57 5.34 12.21
N ALA A 125 -7.54 4.14 12.79
CA ALA A 125 -8.59 3.64 13.69
C ALA A 125 -8.55 4.29 15.09
N GLY A 126 -7.46 4.98 15.43
CA GLY A 126 -7.35 5.76 16.66
C GLY A 126 -6.92 4.96 17.90
N GLU A 127 -6.65 3.67 17.77
CA GLU A 127 -6.25 2.79 18.88
C GLU A 127 -4.74 2.80 19.15
N ILE A 128 -3.95 3.25 18.18
CA ILE A 128 -2.48 3.21 18.25
C ILE A 128 -1.96 4.64 18.24
N GLU A 129 -1.32 5.01 19.33
CA GLU A 129 -0.60 6.29 19.41
C GLU A 129 0.77 6.14 18.75
N PHE A 130 0.98 6.83 17.63
CA PHE A 130 2.26 6.90 16.93
C PHE A 130 2.88 8.31 17.02
N GLY A 131 4.19 8.39 16.78
CA GLY A 131 4.96 9.63 16.97
C GLY A 131 5.46 9.80 18.40
N THR A 132 5.33 8.79 19.26
CA THR A 132 5.95 8.78 20.60
C THR A 132 7.41 8.33 20.48
N ARG A 133 8.21 8.63 21.53
CA ARG A 133 9.61 8.19 21.60
C ARG A 133 9.75 6.67 21.52
N GLY A 134 8.89 5.90 22.18
CA GLY A 134 8.90 4.44 22.13
C GLY A 134 8.61 3.92 20.72
N PHE A 135 7.62 4.51 20.05
CA PHE A 135 7.33 4.19 18.67
C PHE A 135 8.54 4.43 17.75
N ALA A 136 9.21 5.58 17.87
CA ALA A 136 10.38 5.91 17.07
C ALA A 136 11.57 4.94 17.32
N GLN A 137 11.78 4.51 18.56
CA GLN A 137 12.82 3.54 18.90
C GLN A 137 12.57 2.16 18.26
N ASP A 138 11.34 1.70 18.24
CA ASP A 138 10.96 0.45 17.59
C ASP A 138 11.08 0.55 16.06
N MET A 139 10.72 1.70 15.48
CA MET A 139 10.95 1.99 14.07
C MET A 139 12.44 1.96 13.69
N GLN A 140 13.32 2.46 14.55
CA GLN A 140 14.77 2.32 14.35
C GLN A 140 15.22 0.86 14.36
N SER A 141 14.59 0.02 15.19
CA SER A 141 14.85 -1.42 15.22
C SER A 141 14.40 -2.11 13.93
N LEU A 142 13.26 -1.73 13.34
CA LEU A 142 12.83 -2.17 12.01
C LEU A 142 13.81 -1.75 10.93
N SER A 143 14.22 -0.49 10.95
CA SER A 143 15.22 0.08 10.03
C SER A 143 16.55 -0.67 10.06
N ALA A 144 17.04 -1.00 11.24
CA ALA A 144 18.28 -1.77 11.42
C ALA A 144 18.20 -3.18 10.82
N GLN A 145 17.00 -3.72 10.62
CA GLN A 145 16.78 -4.99 9.90
C GLN A 145 16.53 -4.76 8.40
N GLY A 146 16.66 -3.53 7.93
CA GLY A 146 16.38 -3.16 6.56
C GLY A 146 14.89 -3.26 6.19
N MET A 147 13.98 -3.25 7.13
CA MET A 147 12.53 -3.25 6.87
C MET A 147 12.04 -1.83 6.61
N SER A 148 11.10 -1.69 5.68
CA SER A 148 10.30 -0.48 5.49
C SER A 148 9.11 -0.44 6.47
N PHE A 149 8.45 0.71 6.56
CA PHE A 149 7.18 0.82 7.27
C PHE A 149 6.12 1.55 6.45
N ASP A 150 4.98 0.89 6.30
CA ASP A 150 3.82 1.38 5.55
C ASP A 150 2.81 2.02 6.53
N PHE A 151 2.66 3.34 6.43
CA PHE A 151 1.76 4.12 7.26
C PHE A 151 0.36 4.21 6.64
N CYS A 152 -0.61 3.49 7.18
CA CYS A 152 -2.02 3.67 6.85
C CYS A 152 -2.66 4.67 7.82
N VAL A 153 -2.58 5.96 7.50
CA VAL A 153 -2.98 7.08 8.37
C VAL A 153 -4.11 7.89 7.74
N ARG A 154 -4.76 8.73 8.54
CA ARG A 154 -5.60 9.82 8.03
C ARG A 154 -4.71 10.94 7.50
N TRP A 155 -5.19 11.66 6.50
CA TRP A 155 -4.45 12.81 5.97
C TRP A 155 -4.12 13.87 7.04
N SER A 156 -4.96 14.01 8.06
CA SER A 156 -4.72 14.93 9.20
C SER A 156 -3.48 14.56 10.03
N ASP A 157 -3.06 13.29 9.98
CA ASP A 157 -1.90 12.79 10.73
C ASP A 157 -0.58 12.83 9.93
N LEU A 158 -0.60 13.28 8.67
CA LEU A 158 0.60 13.39 7.83
C LEU A 158 1.70 14.27 8.42
N ALA A 159 1.35 15.25 9.29
CA ALA A 159 2.35 16.04 10.01
C ALA A 159 3.21 15.21 10.96
N LYS A 160 2.63 14.16 11.58
CA LYS A 160 3.37 13.21 12.43
C LYS A 160 4.27 12.30 11.58
N VAL A 161 3.77 11.89 10.41
CA VAL A 161 4.57 11.09 9.45
C VAL A 161 5.76 11.88 8.94
N ASP A 162 5.59 13.16 8.61
CA ASP A 162 6.66 14.07 8.22
C ASP A 162 7.75 14.17 9.29
N GLN A 163 7.35 14.38 10.56
CA GLN A 163 8.28 14.43 11.69
C GLN A 163 9.06 13.11 11.83
N LEU A 164 8.37 11.96 11.79
CA LEU A 164 9.01 10.65 11.89
C LEU A 164 9.93 10.37 10.70
N ALA A 165 9.57 10.77 9.50
CA ALA A 165 10.40 10.58 8.32
C ALA A 165 11.73 11.34 8.44
N CYS A 166 11.69 12.56 8.97
CA CYS A 166 12.90 13.33 9.26
C CYS A 166 13.76 12.66 10.35
N GLU A 167 13.15 12.20 11.45
CA GLU A 167 13.85 11.58 12.58
C GLU A 167 14.47 10.22 12.24
N LEU A 168 13.80 9.45 11.38
CA LEU A 168 14.12 8.05 11.12
C LEU A 168 14.95 7.82 9.84
N ALA A 169 15.40 8.88 9.17
CA ALA A 169 16.27 8.72 8.00
C ALA A 169 17.54 7.90 8.35
N PRO A 170 17.95 6.93 7.53
CA PRO A 170 17.50 6.64 6.15
C PRO A 170 16.39 5.57 6.01
N MET A 171 15.61 5.25 7.04
CA MET A 171 14.54 4.26 6.97
C MET A 171 13.56 4.60 5.84
N THR A 172 13.20 3.62 5.01
CA THR A 172 12.18 3.80 3.99
C THR A 172 10.79 3.81 4.64
N ILE A 173 10.08 4.91 4.45
CA ILE A 173 8.71 5.14 4.93
C ILE A 173 7.76 5.21 3.74
N ILE A 174 6.70 4.45 3.79
CA ILE A 174 5.66 4.43 2.76
C ILE A 174 4.37 5.01 3.33
N VAL A 175 3.74 5.91 2.60
CA VAL A 175 2.41 6.41 2.92
C VAL A 175 1.39 5.67 2.06
N ASP A 176 0.55 4.86 2.69
CA ASP A 176 -0.52 4.15 1.99
C ASP A 176 -1.58 5.12 1.47
N HIS A 177 -2.14 4.83 0.30
CA HIS A 177 -3.38 5.44 -0.21
C HIS A 177 -3.33 6.97 -0.31
N LEU A 178 -2.20 7.53 -0.74
CA LEU A 178 -1.95 8.99 -0.78
C LEU A 178 -2.16 9.67 0.60
N GLY A 179 -2.08 8.91 1.71
CA GLY A 179 -2.42 9.39 3.05
C GLY A 179 -3.91 9.59 3.25
N ASN A 180 -4.75 8.82 2.58
CA ASN A 180 -6.20 8.87 2.65
C ASN A 180 -6.75 10.30 2.47
N PRO A 181 -6.57 10.91 1.29
CA PRO A 181 -6.94 12.30 1.03
C PRO A 181 -8.45 12.55 1.14
N PRO A 182 -8.88 13.78 1.43
CA PRO A 182 -10.30 14.12 1.59
C PRO A 182 -11.01 14.27 0.23
N LEU A 183 -11.06 13.21 -0.59
CA LEU A 183 -11.59 13.24 -1.97
C LEU A 183 -13.02 13.74 -2.03
N ARG A 184 -13.85 13.36 -1.06
CA ARG A 184 -15.27 13.77 -0.99
C ARG A 184 -15.47 15.28 -0.82
N ALA A 185 -14.49 15.97 -0.26
CA ALA A 185 -14.53 17.42 -0.11
C ALA A 185 -14.23 18.16 -1.43
N GLY A 186 -13.64 17.46 -2.41
CA GLY A 186 -13.23 18.01 -3.69
C GLY A 186 -11.88 18.72 -3.64
N TRP A 187 -11.22 18.78 -4.80
CA TRP A 187 -9.84 19.25 -4.96
C TRP A 187 -9.58 20.69 -4.44
N ASN A 188 -10.54 21.59 -4.62
CA ASN A 188 -10.40 23.00 -4.24
C ASN A 188 -10.84 23.32 -2.80
N SER A 189 -11.23 22.29 -2.03
CA SER A 189 -11.67 22.49 -0.64
C SER A 189 -10.52 22.88 0.29
N PRO A 190 -10.81 23.55 1.43
CA PRO A 190 -9.80 23.84 2.44
C PRO A 190 -9.09 22.56 2.95
N GLN A 191 -9.81 21.46 3.08
CA GLN A 191 -9.27 20.17 3.50
C GLN A 191 -8.27 19.63 2.46
N ALA A 192 -8.60 19.70 1.17
CA ALA A 192 -7.69 19.30 0.10
C ALA A 192 -6.44 20.17 0.07
N GLN A 193 -6.57 21.48 0.23
CA GLN A 193 -5.42 22.39 0.31
C GLN A 193 -4.53 22.10 1.52
N GLN A 194 -5.11 21.69 2.65
CA GLN A 194 -4.32 21.29 3.81
C GLN A 194 -3.61 19.97 3.55
N TRP A 195 -4.28 18.97 2.96
CA TRP A 195 -3.66 17.71 2.54
C TRP A 195 -2.51 17.98 1.56
N GLN A 196 -2.70 18.83 0.55
CA GLN A 196 -1.66 19.20 -0.42
C GLN A 196 -0.39 19.69 0.28
N ARG A 197 -0.53 20.58 1.27
CA ARG A 197 0.62 21.09 2.04
C ARG A 197 1.30 19.99 2.85
N LEU A 198 0.52 19.14 3.51
CA LEU A 198 1.05 18.10 4.38
C LEU A 198 1.76 17.00 3.58
N ILE A 199 1.16 16.52 2.49
CA ILE A 199 1.76 15.46 1.67
C ILE A 199 3.04 15.97 0.96
N ALA A 200 3.10 17.23 0.56
CA ALA A 200 4.30 17.86 0.00
C ALA A 200 5.44 17.92 1.04
N ARG A 201 5.13 18.20 2.31
CA ARG A 201 6.12 18.15 3.40
C ARG A 201 6.65 16.74 3.61
N VAL A 202 5.77 15.73 3.64
CA VAL A 202 6.20 14.33 3.69
C VAL A 202 7.13 14.00 2.53
N ALA A 203 6.77 14.41 1.31
CA ALA A 203 7.56 14.17 0.11
C ALA A 203 8.93 14.86 0.11
N SER A 204 9.12 15.95 0.86
CA SER A 204 10.42 16.62 0.99
C SER A 204 11.46 15.79 1.73
N ASN A 205 11.05 14.78 2.48
CA ASN A 205 11.94 13.78 3.07
C ASN A 205 12.30 12.74 2.00
N GLY A 206 13.56 12.64 1.63
CA GLY A 206 14.05 11.77 0.56
C GLY A 206 13.85 10.27 0.78
N ASN A 207 13.55 9.85 2.00
CA ASN A 207 13.29 8.48 2.42
C ASN A 207 11.79 8.09 2.40
N THR A 208 10.91 8.92 1.86
CA THR A 208 9.47 8.66 1.80
C THR A 208 9.00 8.28 0.40
N CYS A 209 8.08 7.33 0.34
CA CYS A 209 7.32 6.94 -0.85
C CYS A 209 5.82 7.06 -0.58
N VAL A 210 5.02 7.07 -1.64
CA VAL A 210 3.56 7.11 -1.53
C VAL A 210 2.92 6.06 -2.42
N LYS A 211 1.88 5.38 -1.93
CA LYS A 211 1.09 4.45 -2.76
C LYS A 211 -0.08 5.15 -3.41
N TRP A 212 -0.12 5.07 -4.72
CA TRP A 212 -1.28 5.45 -5.51
C TRP A 212 -2.25 4.28 -5.58
N SER A 213 -3.19 4.29 -4.66
CA SER A 213 -4.17 3.22 -4.41
C SER A 213 -5.36 3.76 -3.62
N ALA A 214 -6.42 2.97 -3.47
CA ALA A 214 -7.61 3.24 -2.65
C ALA A 214 -8.33 4.56 -2.97
N MET A 215 -8.30 5.00 -4.24
CA MET A 215 -8.95 6.26 -4.63
C MET A 215 -10.48 6.15 -4.58
N PHE A 216 -11.05 5.02 -4.98
CA PHE A 216 -12.50 4.80 -4.96
C PHE A 216 -13.03 4.67 -3.54
N GLU A 217 -12.28 4.01 -2.65
CA GLU A 217 -12.60 3.87 -1.23
C GLU A 217 -12.62 5.24 -0.55
N ASN A 218 -11.61 6.06 -0.78
CA ASN A 218 -11.53 7.42 -0.23
C ASN A 218 -12.62 8.35 -0.79
N ALA A 219 -13.02 8.15 -2.04
CA ALA A 219 -14.14 8.86 -2.64
C ALA A 219 -15.51 8.35 -2.17
N GLY A 220 -15.57 7.08 -1.73
CA GLY A 220 -16.81 6.38 -1.41
C GLY A 220 -17.64 6.04 -2.64
N GLY A 221 -16.98 5.84 -3.78
CA GLY A 221 -17.59 5.51 -5.07
C GLY A 221 -16.59 5.67 -6.22
N ALA A 222 -17.04 5.31 -7.42
CA ALA A 222 -16.24 5.48 -8.63
C ALA A 222 -15.86 6.96 -8.86
N LEU A 223 -14.66 7.19 -9.33
CA LEU A 223 -14.16 8.51 -9.73
C LEU A 223 -14.03 8.59 -11.26
N SER A 224 -14.40 9.72 -11.81
CA SER A 224 -14.03 10.07 -13.18
C SER A 224 -12.53 10.40 -13.25
N LEU A 225 -11.95 10.28 -14.44
CA LEU A 225 -10.57 10.68 -14.70
C LEU A 225 -10.29 12.13 -14.26
N ALA A 226 -11.23 13.05 -14.55
CA ALA A 226 -11.09 14.46 -14.18
C ALA A 226 -11.06 14.70 -12.67
N GLN A 227 -11.76 13.87 -11.89
CA GLN A 227 -11.74 13.93 -10.44
C GLN A 227 -10.47 13.34 -9.83
N ALA A 228 -9.96 12.23 -10.39
CA ALA A 228 -8.77 11.55 -9.87
C ALA A 228 -7.47 12.27 -10.22
N ARG A 229 -7.40 12.84 -11.43
CA ARG A 229 -6.22 13.47 -12.02
C ARG A 229 -5.45 14.43 -11.10
N PRO A 230 -6.07 15.47 -10.50
CA PRO A 230 -5.31 16.45 -9.75
C PRO A 230 -4.61 15.87 -8.52
N TRP A 231 -5.18 14.83 -7.90
CA TRP A 231 -4.56 14.16 -6.75
C TRP A 231 -3.34 13.34 -7.16
N PHE A 232 -3.45 12.63 -8.28
CA PHE A 232 -2.33 11.88 -8.84
C PHE A 232 -1.19 12.81 -9.26
N GLU A 233 -1.49 13.83 -10.08
CA GLU A 233 -0.50 14.78 -10.57
C GLU A 233 0.21 15.53 -9.44
N TRP A 234 -0.51 15.89 -8.38
CA TRP A 234 0.10 16.53 -7.21
C TRP A 234 1.09 15.61 -6.50
N CYS A 235 0.72 14.36 -6.27
CA CYS A 235 1.64 13.39 -5.67
C CYS A 235 2.85 13.12 -6.58
N LEU A 236 2.63 13.00 -7.89
CA LEU A 236 3.71 12.84 -8.85
C LEU A 236 4.67 14.03 -8.84
N ALA A 237 4.15 15.24 -8.80
CA ALA A 237 4.96 16.47 -8.72
C ALA A 237 5.77 16.55 -7.41
N CYS A 238 5.21 16.08 -6.29
CA CYS A 238 5.87 16.13 -4.98
C CYS A 238 6.92 15.03 -4.80
N PHE A 239 6.58 13.78 -5.16
CA PHE A 239 7.44 12.61 -4.90
C PHE A 239 8.35 12.25 -6.08
N GLY A 240 7.99 12.63 -7.31
CA GLY A 240 8.60 12.08 -8.51
C GLY A 240 8.21 10.62 -8.76
N ALA A 241 8.33 10.16 -10.00
CA ALA A 241 7.90 8.81 -10.41
C ALA A 241 8.59 7.68 -9.64
N GLN A 242 9.82 7.89 -9.18
CA GLN A 242 10.62 6.89 -8.44
C GLN A 242 10.09 6.59 -7.03
N ARG A 243 9.18 7.43 -6.51
CA ARG A 243 8.64 7.31 -5.15
C ARG A 243 7.11 7.25 -5.10
N VAL A 244 6.46 7.05 -6.27
CA VAL A 244 5.03 6.76 -6.40
C VAL A 244 4.88 5.30 -6.79
N LEU A 245 4.16 4.52 -5.99
CA LEU A 245 3.95 3.08 -6.18
C LEU A 245 2.48 2.82 -6.52
N TRP A 246 2.21 2.21 -7.67
CA TRP A 246 0.86 1.78 -8.00
C TRP A 246 0.45 0.56 -7.16
N GLY A 247 -0.80 0.53 -6.67
CA GLY A 247 -1.39 -0.62 -5.98
C GLY A 247 -2.89 -0.72 -6.21
N SER A 248 -3.40 -1.94 -6.26
CA SER A 248 -4.83 -2.18 -6.49
C SER A 248 -5.69 -1.95 -5.26
N ASN A 249 -5.16 -2.18 -4.09
CA ASN A 249 -5.93 -2.35 -2.85
C ASN A 249 -6.98 -3.46 -2.96
N TRP A 250 -6.76 -4.46 -3.87
CA TRP A 250 -7.64 -5.60 -4.00
C TRP A 250 -7.56 -6.48 -2.73
N PRO A 251 -8.66 -7.04 -2.25
CA PRO A 251 -10.02 -6.96 -2.77
C PRO A 251 -10.83 -5.79 -2.18
N VAL A 252 -10.26 -4.96 -1.33
CA VAL A 252 -10.99 -3.87 -0.64
C VAL A 252 -11.59 -2.87 -1.65
N CYS A 253 -10.95 -2.70 -2.81
CA CYS A 253 -11.45 -1.86 -3.89
C CYS A 253 -12.89 -2.22 -4.34
N PHE A 254 -13.33 -3.48 -4.21
CA PHE A 254 -14.68 -3.92 -4.57
C PHE A 254 -15.81 -3.29 -3.76
N ALA A 255 -15.52 -2.71 -2.63
CA ALA A 255 -16.54 -1.97 -1.89
C ALA A 255 -17.15 -0.81 -2.71
N HIS A 256 -16.45 -0.34 -3.75
CA HIS A 256 -16.78 0.90 -4.43
C HIS A 256 -16.72 0.84 -5.96
N ALA A 257 -15.86 -0.01 -6.53
CA ALA A 257 -15.72 -0.20 -7.98
C ALA A 257 -14.98 -1.51 -8.28
N SER A 258 -14.95 -1.92 -9.54
CA SER A 258 -14.22 -3.12 -9.96
C SER A 258 -12.72 -2.85 -10.07
N LEU A 259 -11.92 -3.92 -9.94
CA LEU A 259 -10.48 -3.86 -10.17
C LEU A 259 -10.14 -3.38 -11.59
N VAL A 260 -10.94 -3.79 -12.58
CA VAL A 260 -10.77 -3.39 -13.98
C VAL A 260 -10.91 -1.87 -14.14
N GLU A 261 -11.93 -1.27 -13.53
CA GLU A 261 -12.12 0.20 -13.57
C GLU A 261 -10.95 0.94 -12.96
N TRP A 262 -10.37 0.43 -11.86
CA TRP A 262 -9.18 1.02 -11.25
C TRP A 262 -7.94 0.89 -12.15
N ILE A 263 -7.72 -0.28 -12.75
CA ILE A 263 -6.62 -0.50 -13.71
C ILE A 263 -6.75 0.43 -14.92
N GLU A 264 -7.96 0.55 -15.50
CA GLU A 264 -8.22 1.40 -16.65
C GLU A 264 -7.99 2.89 -16.35
N LEU A 265 -8.48 3.37 -15.21
CA LEU A 265 -8.25 4.74 -14.76
C LEU A 265 -6.74 5.00 -14.56
N SER A 266 -6.06 4.07 -13.91
CA SER A 266 -4.64 4.14 -13.64
C SER A 266 -3.81 4.13 -14.93
N ALA A 267 -4.11 3.21 -15.85
CA ALA A 267 -3.45 3.11 -17.14
C ALA A 267 -3.63 4.38 -17.98
N THR A 268 -4.81 5.01 -17.89
CA THR A 268 -5.09 6.26 -18.61
C THR A 268 -4.23 7.41 -18.08
N LEU A 269 -4.15 7.58 -16.75
CA LEU A 269 -3.31 8.63 -16.14
C LEU A 269 -1.82 8.38 -16.38
N ALA A 270 -1.37 7.14 -16.19
CA ALA A 270 0.03 6.79 -16.45
C ALA A 270 0.39 6.92 -17.92
N GLY A 271 -0.53 6.61 -18.85
CA GLY A 271 -0.32 6.68 -20.30
C GLY A 271 0.00 8.08 -20.85
N GLU A 272 -0.21 9.12 -20.05
CA GLU A 272 0.13 10.52 -20.40
C GLU A 272 1.58 10.90 -19.99
N LEU A 273 2.26 10.01 -19.26
CA LEU A 273 3.63 10.21 -18.79
C LEU A 273 4.65 9.65 -19.79
N THR A 274 5.92 9.98 -19.60
CA THR A 274 7.01 9.35 -20.35
C THR A 274 7.11 7.86 -20.04
N ALA A 275 7.63 7.07 -20.97
CA ALA A 275 7.80 5.62 -20.77
C ALA A 275 8.63 5.28 -19.49
N THR A 276 9.63 6.12 -19.19
CA THR A 276 10.44 5.97 -17.98
C THR A 276 9.63 6.21 -16.71
N GLU A 277 8.81 7.25 -16.65
CA GLU A 277 7.95 7.53 -15.50
C GLU A 277 6.89 6.45 -15.32
N GLN A 278 6.30 5.95 -16.40
CA GLN A 278 5.36 4.82 -16.37
C GLN A 278 6.01 3.58 -15.76
N ASP A 279 7.20 3.19 -16.24
CA ASP A 279 7.93 2.04 -15.71
C ASP A 279 8.26 2.24 -14.22
N GLN A 280 8.65 3.44 -13.81
CA GLN A 280 8.91 3.73 -12.40
C GLN A 280 7.65 3.54 -11.54
N ILE A 281 6.53 4.16 -11.88
CA ILE A 281 5.30 4.12 -11.08
C ILE A 281 4.69 2.72 -11.03
N LEU A 282 4.70 2.03 -12.17
CA LEU A 282 4.02 0.74 -12.32
C LEU A 282 4.89 -0.46 -11.89
N ARG A 283 6.21 -0.26 -11.73
CA ARG A 283 7.13 -1.35 -11.40
C ARG A 283 8.36 -0.88 -10.61
N GLY A 284 9.19 0.01 -11.17
CA GLY A 284 10.53 0.31 -10.67
C GLY A 284 10.55 0.81 -9.23
N ALA A 285 9.62 1.72 -8.86
CA ALA A 285 9.51 2.25 -7.51
C ALA A 285 9.20 1.13 -6.49
N ALA A 286 8.28 0.20 -6.79
CA ALA A 286 7.97 -0.90 -5.91
C ALA A 286 9.14 -1.88 -5.78
N CYS A 287 9.80 -2.24 -6.88
CA CYS A 287 10.97 -3.11 -6.88
C CYS A 287 12.10 -2.53 -6.01
N ALA A 288 12.40 -1.25 -6.14
CA ALA A 288 13.42 -0.57 -5.34
C ALA A 288 13.05 -0.50 -3.86
N THR A 289 11.78 -0.14 -3.56
CA THR A 289 11.27 0.03 -2.20
C THR A 289 11.27 -1.28 -1.42
N TYR A 290 10.80 -2.38 -2.03
CA TYR A 290 10.65 -3.68 -1.37
C TYR A 290 11.74 -4.69 -1.74
N ARG A 291 12.75 -4.27 -2.51
CA ARG A 291 13.92 -5.10 -2.90
C ARG A 291 13.50 -6.42 -3.54
N MET A 292 12.66 -6.28 -4.54
CA MET A 292 12.16 -7.36 -5.38
C MET A 292 13.04 -7.55 -6.62
#